data_8a037eac5c1378e51ff14002b5ae4796
#
_entry.id   8a037eac5c1378e51ff14002b5ae4796
#
_cell.length_a   1.000
_cell.length_b   1.000
_cell.length_c   1.000
_cell.angle_alpha   90.00
_cell.angle_beta   90.00
_cell.angle_gamma   90.00
#
_symmetry.space_group_name_H-M   'P 1'
#
loop_
_entity.id
_entity.type
_entity.pdbx_description
1 polymer ?
#
loop_
_entity_poly.entity_id
_entity_poly.type
_entity_poly.pdbx_seq_one_letter_code
_entity_poly.pdbx_strand_id
1 'polypeptide(L)'
;MNENKSKNSEELLNRIQIAREEIKPDNGRVTIGEIITSYNDEEIILNPNFQRVFRWSPVQKSRLIESILLGIPLPPIFVSVDKRSIWTIIDGVQRLSTLLEFSRNLIVSSSQNTSITAPILDLDNEEESEDDEEISLAIESKKSFPLVGLKKLNFLNGLSWDDIDSTIQRIIKKSYLDIISISTVKHENTKYELFQRLNTGGSHLSAQEIRNCLIIIVNESYYTKLREFSNSKLFKDILYLSQDKINTDYHVELLLRYLIAKNNNINYDDYIFSYTLLKDFIDDQTINLIQDKNFQLDKELELLEYTLKLLMKVFGSNSFKKNQRGFFSHSAYEAILVGLAENIESYNERNLKEKINKIYNDRTFIEASKHGRKALDRYQRLNNFSREYFNES
;
A
#
# COMPACT_ATOMS: atom_id res chain seq x y z
N MET A 1 -13.07 9.28 49.12
CA MET A 1 -12.01 8.89 48.15
C MET A 1 -12.34 7.61 47.39
N ASN A 2 -13.06 6.64 47.95
CA ASN A 2 -13.45 5.38 47.27
C ASN A 2 -14.62 5.52 46.29
N GLU A 3 -15.60 6.37 46.53
CA GLU A 3 -16.76 6.55 45.64
C GLU A 3 -16.40 7.20 44.29
N ASN A 4 -15.46 8.15 44.28
CA ASN A 4 -14.99 8.75 43.01
C ASN A 4 -14.16 7.77 42.16
N LYS A 5 -13.43 6.82 42.80
CA LYS A 5 -12.73 5.77 42.07
C LYS A 5 -13.70 4.73 41.49
N SER A 6 -14.77 4.40 42.18
CA SER A 6 -15.81 3.47 41.75
C SER A 6 -16.58 4.05 40.54
N LYS A 7 -17.05 5.31 40.59
CA LYS A 7 -17.72 5.97 39.47
C LYS A 7 -16.83 6.09 38.22
N ASN A 8 -15.56 6.40 38.41
CA ASN A 8 -14.60 6.47 37.31
C ASN A 8 -14.36 5.09 36.68
N SER A 9 -14.36 4.03 37.47
CA SER A 9 -14.21 2.64 36.99
C SER A 9 -15.44 2.18 36.22
N GLU A 10 -16.65 2.50 36.65
CA GLU A 10 -17.89 2.17 35.96
C GLU A 10 -17.99 2.91 34.59
N GLU A 11 -17.62 4.19 34.57
CA GLU A 11 -17.58 4.94 33.32
C GLU A 11 -16.56 4.38 32.33
N LEU A 12 -15.36 4.02 32.79
CA LEU A 12 -14.33 3.39 31.98
C LEU A 12 -14.78 2.01 31.43
N LEU A 13 -15.42 1.20 32.29
CA LEU A 13 -15.97 -0.10 31.87
C LEU A 13 -17.06 0.06 30.82
N ASN A 14 -17.95 1.04 30.98
CA ASN A 14 -18.99 1.32 30.00
C ASN A 14 -18.40 1.76 28.65
N ARG A 15 -17.40 2.63 28.65
CA ARG A 15 -16.67 3.03 27.44
C ARG A 15 -15.97 1.85 26.76
N ILE A 16 -15.36 0.96 27.55
CA ILE A 16 -14.76 -0.28 27.02
C ILE A 16 -15.82 -1.18 26.40
N GLN A 17 -16.98 -1.28 27.02
CA GLN A 17 -18.07 -2.11 26.54
C GLN A 17 -18.66 -1.59 25.24
N ILE A 18 -18.87 -0.27 25.13
CA ILE A 18 -19.31 0.41 23.90
C ILE A 18 -18.28 0.14 22.78
N ALA A 19 -16.99 0.34 23.06
CA ALA A 19 -15.94 0.08 22.06
C ALA A 19 -15.87 -1.40 21.64
N ARG A 20 -16.15 -2.34 22.55
CA ARG A 20 -16.25 -3.79 22.22
C ARG A 20 -17.45 -4.12 21.35
N GLU A 21 -18.56 -3.42 21.54
CA GLU A 21 -19.79 -3.63 20.74
C GLU A 21 -19.66 -3.14 19.30
N GLU A 22 -18.73 -2.21 19.05
CA GLU A 22 -18.39 -1.75 17.69
C GLU A 22 -17.58 -2.81 16.92
N ILE A 23 -16.89 -3.71 17.65
CA ILE A 23 -16.04 -4.76 17.08
C ILE A 23 -16.60 -6.10 17.55
N LYS A 24 -17.53 -6.69 16.82
CA LYS A 24 -18.04 -8.03 17.09
C LYS A 24 -17.33 -9.05 16.20
N PRO A 25 -16.24 -9.68 16.65
CA PRO A 25 -15.64 -10.78 15.89
C PRO A 25 -16.51 -12.02 16.06
N ASP A 26 -16.74 -12.70 14.95
CA ASP A 26 -17.29 -14.06 14.93
C ASP A 26 -16.23 -15.01 14.34
N ASN A 27 -16.04 -16.14 15.00
CA ASN A 27 -15.00 -17.09 14.65
C ASN A 27 -15.65 -18.31 14.00
N GLY A 28 -15.26 -18.58 12.77
CA GLY A 28 -15.70 -19.75 12.03
C GLY A 28 -14.54 -20.57 11.49
N ARG A 29 -14.84 -21.80 11.07
CA ARG A 29 -13.91 -22.64 10.30
C ARG A 29 -14.57 -23.02 9.00
N VAL A 30 -13.90 -22.77 7.91
CA VAL A 30 -14.41 -23.00 6.56
C VAL A 30 -13.41 -23.84 5.80
N THR A 31 -13.88 -24.81 5.02
CA THR A 31 -12.99 -25.61 4.16
C THR A 31 -12.48 -24.79 3.00
N ILE A 32 -11.28 -25.10 2.52
CA ILE A 32 -10.72 -24.46 1.31
C ILE A 32 -11.67 -24.66 0.11
N GLY A 33 -12.35 -25.82 0.04
CA GLY A 33 -13.34 -26.06 -1.01
C GLY A 33 -14.53 -25.10 -0.96
N GLU A 34 -15.08 -24.82 0.22
CA GLU A 34 -16.14 -23.82 0.41
C GLU A 34 -15.66 -22.42 0.03
N ILE A 35 -14.45 -22.03 0.44
CA ILE A 35 -13.86 -20.76 0.06
C ILE A 35 -13.75 -20.61 -1.45
N ILE A 36 -13.30 -21.66 -2.15
CA ILE A 36 -13.23 -21.67 -3.62
C ILE A 36 -14.61 -21.49 -4.23
N THR A 37 -15.64 -22.15 -3.69
CA THR A 37 -17.01 -22.02 -4.15
C THR A 37 -17.52 -20.59 -3.94
N SER A 38 -17.44 -20.06 -2.71
CA SER A 38 -17.89 -18.70 -2.40
C SER A 38 -17.12 -17.63 -3.20
N TYR A 39 -15.86 -17.86 -3.55
CA TYR A 39 -15.12 -16.95 -4.44
C TYR A 39 -15.65 -17.00 -5.88
N ASN A 40 -15.94 -18.19 -6.41
CA ASN A 40 -16.50 -18.34 -7.75
C ASN A 40 -17.95 -17.80 -7.84
N ASP A 41 -18.68 -17.81 -6.73
CA ASP A 41 -20.04 -17.27 -6.61
C ASP A 41 -20.06 -15.77 -6.27
N GLU A 42 -18.89 -15.11 -6.33
CA GLU A 42 -18.71 -13.67 -6.05
C GLU A 42 -19.11 -13.24 -4.63
N GLU A 43 -19.18 -14.20 -3.69
CA GLU A 43 -19.43 -13.93 -2.27
C GLU A 43 -18.16 -13.47 -1.54
N ILE A 44 -16.98 -13.69 -2.12
CA ILE A 44 -15.69 -13.24 -1.61
C ILE A 44 -15.06 -12.27 -2.59
N ILE A 45 -14.86 -11.04 -2.15
CA ILE A 45 -14.18 -10.01 -2.95
C ILE A 45 -12.69 -10.03 -2.62
N LEU A 46 -11.88 -10.42 -3.60
CA LEU A 46 -10.44 -10.21 -3.64
C LEU A 46 -10.16 -9.02 -4.54
N ASN A 47 -9.90 -7.88 -3.94
CA ASN A 47 -9.55 -6.71 -4.75
C ASN A 47 -8.22 -6.95 -5.49
N PRO A 48 -8.17 -6.85 -6.84
CA PRO A 48 -6.98 -7.08 -7.64
C PRO A 48 -5.80 -6.20 -7.25
N ASN A 49 -6.07 -5.01 -6.70
CA ASN A 49 -5.04 -4.08 -6.25
C ASN A 49 -4.30 -4.60 -5.02
N PHE A 50 -4.93 -5.37 -4.13
CA PHE A 50 -4.23 -6.05 -3.04
C PHE A 50 -3.23 -7.09 -3.55
N GLN A 51 -3.55 -7.79 -4.63
CA GLN A 51 -2.64 -8.77 -5.23
C GLN A 51 -1.40 -8.10 -5.83
N ARG A 52 -1.50 -6.84 -6.28
CA ARG A 52 -0.37 -6.05 -6.81
C ARG A 52 0.53 -5.52 -5.72
N VAL A 53 -0.03 -5.21 -4.55
CA VAL A 53 0.72 -4.72 -3.38
C VAL A 53 1.48 -5.87 -2.70
N PHE A 54 0.86 -7.05 -2.61
CA PHE A 54 1.41 -8.20 -1.90
C PHE A 54 1.82 -9.29 -2.89
N ARG A 55 3.12 -9.49 -3.06
CA ARG A 55 3.63 -10.57 -3.91
C ARG A 55 4.50 -11.52 -3.11
N TRP A 56 3.91 -12.62 -2.70
CA TRP A 56 4.70 -13.74 -2.19
C TRP A 56 5.60 -14.30 -3.27
N SER A 57 6.84 -14.64 -2.90
CA SER A 57 7.73 -15.38 -3.76
C SER A 57 7.19 -16.78 -4.05
N PRO A 58 7.59 -17.42 -5.15
CA PRO A 58 7.17 -18.81 -5.46
C PRO A 58 7.43 -19.79 -4.31
N VAL A 59 8.51 -19.59 -3.58
CA VAL A 59 8.85 -20.44 -2.41
C VAL A 59 7.88 -20.19 -1.24
N GLN A 60 7.46 -18.95 -0.99
CA GLN A 60 6.48 -18.66 0.07
C GLN A 60 5.11 -19.25 -0.25
N LYS A 61 4.66 -19.12 -1.50
CA LYS A 61 3.42 -19.75 -2.01
C LYS A 61 3.47 -21.25 -1.82
N SER A 62 4.55 -21.89 -2.24
CA SER A 62 4.74 -23.35 -2.14
C SER A 62 4.76 -23.83 -0.70
N ARG A 63 5.39 -23.09 0.23
CA ARG A 63 5.40 -23.41 1.66
C ARG A 63 4.03 -23.33 2.30
N LEU A 64 3.15 -22.47 1.83
CA LEU A 64 1.76 -22.45 2.29
C LEU A 64 1.08 -23.78 1.94
N ILE A 65 1.21 -24.24 0.69
CA ILE A 65 0.62 -25.52 0.25
C ILE A 65 1.22 -26.69 1.04
N GLU A 66 2.54 -26.68 1.26
CA GLU A 66 3.20 -27.68 2.11
C GLU A 66 2.64 -27.69 3.54
N SER A 67 2.43 -26.51 4.14
CA SER A 67 1.88 -26.38 5.50
C SER A 67 0.47 -26.95 5.58
N ILE A 68 -0.38 -26.70 4.59
CA ILE A 68 -1.73 -27.24 4.53
C ILE A 68 -1.72 -28.78 4.44
N LEU A 69 -0.88 -29.33 3.56
CA LEU A 69 -0.75 -30.77 3.40
C LEU A 69 -0.20 -31.46 4.65
N LEU A 70 0.66 -30.79 5.41
CA LEU A 70 1.20 -31.26 6.67
C LEU A 70 0.26 -31.04 7.87
N GLY A 71 -0.88 -30.37 7.67
CA GLY A 71 -1.82 -30.04 8.74
C GLY A 71 -1.27 -29.02 9.75
N ILE A 72 -0.29 -28.20 9.36
CA ILE A 72 0.27 -27.14 10.21
C ILE A 72 -0.77 -26.02 10.34
N PRO A 73 -1.13 -25.60 11.58
CA PRO A 73 -2.06 -24.52 11.78
C PRO A 73 -1.60 -23.24 11.09
N LEU A 74 -2.51 -22.60 10.35
CA LEU A 74 -2.27 -21.32 9.70
C LEU A 74 -2.87 -20.18 10.54
N PRO A 75 -2.32 -18.97 10.49
CA PRO A 75 -2.97 -17.79 11.07
C PRO A 75 -4.36 -17.60 10.44
N PRO A 76 -5.37 -17.15 11.21
CA PRO A 76 -6.72 -16.95 10.70
C PRO A 76 -6.76 -15.91 9.60
N ILE A 77 -7.75 -16.02 8.70
CA ILE A 77 -8.07 -15.00 7.72
C ILE A 77 -9.11 -14.08 8.34
N PHE A 78 -8.88 -12.77 8.23
CA PHE A 78 -9.81 -11.76 8.73
C PHE A 78 -10.64 -11.20 7.57
N VAL A 79 -11.95 -11.18 7.75
CA VAL A 79 -12.89 -10.70 6.74
C VAL A 79 -13.86 -9.68 7.33
N SER A 80 -14.23 -8.70 6.54
CA SER A 80 -15.37 -7.82 6.80
C SER A 80 -16.58 -8.40 6.06
N VAL A 81 -17.70 -8.50 6.74
CA VAL A 81 -18.95 -9.00 6.16
C VAL A 81 -19.90 -7.83 5.99
N ASP A 82 -20.41 -7.61 4.77
CA ASP A 82 -21.39 -6.57 4.48
C ASP A 82 -22.84 -7.05 4.79
N LYS A 83 -23.82 -6.18 4.60
CA LYS A 83 -25.23 -6.50 4.81
C LYS A 83 -25.80 -7.56 3.86
N ARG A 84 -25.10 -7.85 2.76
CA ARG A 84 -25.45 -8.87 1.77
C ARG A 84 -24.70 -10.17 2.00
N SER A 85 -24.00 -10.28 3.14
CA SER A 85 -23.12 -11.40 3.50
C SER A 85 -21.90 -11.57 2.57
N ILE A 86 -21.52 -10.54 1.83
CA ILE A 86 -20.32 -10.56 0.99
C ILE A 86 -19.10 -10.29 1.86
N TRP A 87 -18.06 -11.10 1.68
CA TRP A 87 -16.82 -11.01 2.41
C TRP A 87 -15.81 -10.13 1.68
N THR A 88 -15.30 -9.13 2.36
CA THR A 88 -14.11 -8.37 1.92
C THR A 88 -12.94 -8.77 2.80
N ILE A 89 -11.84 -9.21 2.21
CA ILE A 89 -10.68 -9.70 2.96
C ILE A 89 -9.95 -8.51 3.60
N ILE A 90 -9.74 -8.58 4.93
CA ILE A 90 -8.98 -7.60 5.71
C ILE A 90 -7.53 -8.05 5.85
N ASP A 91 -7.30 -9.30 6.28
CA ASP A 91 -5.97 -9.93 6.35
C ASP A 91 -6.01 -11.35 5.81
N GLY A 92 -4.89 -11.80 5.26
CA GLY A 92 -4.74 -13.13 4.65
C GLY A 92 -4.94 -13.14 3.13
N VAL A 93 -4.98 -11.98 2.47
CA VAL A 93 -5.11 -11.86 1.00
C VAL A 93 -4.10 -12.74 0.27
N GLN A 94 -2.82 -12.73 0.70
CA GLN A 94 -1.77 -13.55 0.05
C GLN A 94 -2.02 -15.05 0.20
N ARG A 95 -2.49 -15.48 1.36
CA ARG A 95 -2.83 -16.89 1.62
C ARG A 95 -3.98 -17.32 0.73
N LEU A 96 -5.03 -16.50 0.70
CA LEU A 96 -6.22 -16.81 -0.10
C LEU A 96 -5.93 -16.74 -1.61
N SER A 97 -5.24 -15.71 -2.08
CA SER A 97 -4.83 -15.60 -3.48
C SER A 97 -3.95 -16.77 -3.91
N THR A 98 -3.02 -17.21 -3.05
CA THR A 98 -2.15 -18.36 -3.33
C THR A 98 -2.96 -19.65 -3.48
N LEU A 99 -3.95 -19.88 -2.63
CA LEU A 99 -4.83 -21.06 -2.70
C LEU A 99 -5.68 -21.06 -3.97
N LEU A 100 -6.26 -19.92 -4.30
CA LEU A 100 -7.07 -19.77 -5.52
C LEU A 100 -6.20 -19.88 -6.78
N GLU A 101 -5.01 -19.31 -6.79
CA GLU A 101 -4.06 -19.41 -7.89
C GLU A 101 -3.60 -20.87 -8.07
N PHE A 102 -3.17 -21.55 -6.99
CA PHE A 102 -2.75 -22.94 -7.05
C PHE A 102 -3.86 -23.84 -7.55
N SER A 103 -5.08 -23.67 -7.05
CA SER A 103 -6.26 -24.46 -7.44
C SER A 103 -6.92 -24.04 -8.76
N ARG A 104 -6.33 -23.11 -9.52
CA ARG A 104 -6.82 -22.59 -10.81
C ARG A 104 -8.18 -21.89 -10.72
N ASN A 105 -8.46 -21.24 -9.60
CA ASN A 105 -9.71 -20.50 -9.41
C ASN A 105 -9.51 -18.99 -9.34
N LEU A 106 -8.26 -18.49 -9.29
CA LEU A 106 -7.99 -17.07 -9.25
C LEU A 106 -8.34 -16.43 -10.60
N ILE A 107 -9.24 -15.45 -10.58
CA ILE A 107 -9.60 -14.64 -11.74
C ILE A 107 -8.67 -13.41 -11.74
N VAL A 108 -7.83 -13.29 -12.75
CA VAL A 108 -6.96 -12.12 -12.95
C VAL A 108 -7.59 -11.27 -14.03
N SER A 109 -8.15 -10.11 -13.66
CA SER A 109 -8.68 -9.16 -14.65
C SER A 109 -7.57 -8.65 -15.55
N SER A 110 -7.64 -8.93 -16.82
CA SER A 110 -6.65 -8.53 -17.84
C SER A 110 -6.85 -7.09 -18.33
N SER A 111 -6.95 -6.12 -17.43
CA SER A 111 -6.87 -4.72 -17.83
C SER A 111 -5.48 -4.16 -17.54
N GLN A 112 -4.71 -4.12 -18.59
CA GLN A 112 -3.37 -3.56 -18.79
C GLN A 112 -2.21 -4.58 -18.81
N ASN A 113 -1.87 -4.97 -20.04
CA ASN A 113 -0.56 -5.52 -20.40
C ASN A 113 0.54 -4.50 -20.10
N THR A 114 1.25 -4.69 -18.99
CA THR A 114 2.63 -4.26 -18.88
C THR A 114 3.47 -5.52 -18.79
N SER A 115 4.05 -5.87 -19.91
CA SER A 115 5.03 -6.93 -20.09
C SER A 115 6.16 -6.77 -19.07
N ILE A 116 6.28 -7.70 -18.14
CA ILE A 116 7.53 -7.94 -17.43
C ILE A 116 8.03 -9.27 -17.99
N THR A 117 8.76 -9.18 -19.09
CA THR A 117 9.60 -10.25 -19.60
C THR A 117 10.76 -10.43 -18.62
N ALA A 118 10.79 -11.57 -17.95
CA ALA A 118 12.05 -12.13 -17.45
C ALA A 118 12.90 -12.51 -18.68
N PRO A 119 14.23 -12.34 -18.65
CA PRO A 119 15.08 -12.69 -19.78
C PRO A 119 15.11 -14.22 -19.92
N ILE A 120 14.50 -14.72 -20.96
CA ILE A 120 14.77 -16.07 -21.46
C ILE A 120 15.84 -15.86 -22.55
N LEU A 121 16.97 -16.50 -22.36
CA LEU A 121 18.06 -16.59 -23.31
C LEU A 121 17.57 -17.22 -24.62
N ASP A 122 18.03 -16.62 -25.71
CA ASP A 122 17.79 -16.95 -27.09
C ASP A 122 17.89 -18.42 -27.47
N LEU A 123 17.10 -18.83 -28.44
CA LEU A 123 17.58 -19.55 -29.63
C LEU A 123 16.52 -19.48 -30.74
N ASP A 124 16.96 -18.85 -31.82
CA ASP A 124 16.54 -18.85 -33.22
C ASP A 124 15.34 -19.69 -33.70
N ASN A 125 14.37 -19.09 -34.36
CA ASN A 125 14.14 -19.18 -35.82
C ASN A 125 12.87 -18.47 -36.26
N GLU A 126 13.01 -17.79 -37.39
CA GLU A 126 12.03 -17.09 -38.18
C GLU A 126 10.98 -18.05 -38.78
N GLU A 127 9.73 -17.60 -38.84
CA GLU A 127 8.93 -17.56 -40.10
C GLU A 127 7.57 -16.90 -39.83
N GLU A 128 7.32 -15.88 -40.68
CA GLU A 128 6.09 -15.11 -40.73
C GLU A 128 4.93 -15.96 -41.30
N SER A 129 3.73 -15.78 -40.76
CA SER A 129 2.49 -15.85 -41.55
C SER A 129 1.45 -14.92 -40.95
N GLU A 130 1.16 -13.86 -41.70
CA GLU A 130 0.00 -12.99 -41.53
C GLU A 130 -1.28 -13.78 -41.79
N ASP A 131 -2.34 -13.29 -41.13
CA ASP A 131 -3.77 -13.60 -41.23
C ASP A 131 -4.30 -14.48 -40.12
N ASP A 132 -4.78 -13.79 -39.08
CA ASP A 132 -6.05 -14.02 -38.36
C ASP A 132 -6.17 -13.02 -37.18
N GLU A 133 -6.41 -11.75 -37.52
CA GLU A 133 -7.04 -10.81 -36.57
C GLU A 133 -8.52 -11.16 -36.50
N GLU A 134 -8.97 -11.11 -35.27
CA GLU A 134 -10.32 -11.07 -34.73
C GLU A 134 -10.76 -12.33 -33.98
N ILE A 135 -11.07 -12.04 -32.70
CA ILE A 135 -11.65 -12.89 -31.67
C ILE A 135 -10.62 -13.63 -30.77
N SER A 136 -9.73 -12.92 -30.14
CA SER A 136 -9.25 -13.31 -28.83
C SER A 136 -10.03 -12.57 -27.74
N LEU A 137 -11.29 -12.92 -27.57
CA LEU A 137 -11.98 -12.74 -26.29
C LEU A 137 -11.08 -13.37 -25.24
N ALA A 138 -10.68 -12.55 -24.26
CA ALA A 138 -9.78 -12.90 -23.19
C ALA A 138 -10.17 -14.24 -22.56
N ILE A 139 -9.54 -15.31 -22.97
CA ILE A 139 -9.52 -16.56 -22.20
C ILE A 139 -8.61 -16.25 -21.03
N GLU A 140 -9.21 -15.82 -19.91
CA GLU A 140 -8.56 -15.73 -18.63
C GLU A 140 -7.90 -17.09 -18.35
N SER A 141 -6.61 -17.19 -18.60
CA SER A 141 -5.89 -18.43 -18.37
C SER A 141 -5.76 -18.64 -16.86
N LYS A 142 -6.66 -19.40 -16.27
CA LYS A 142 -6.57 -19.91 -14.90
C LYS A 142 -5.36 -20.84 -14.82
N LYS A 143 -4.15 -20.32 -14.66
CA LYS A 143 -2.90 -21.09 -14.56
C LYS A 143 -2.56 -21.35 -13.11
N SER A 144 -2.25 -22.62 -12.79
CA SER A 144 -1.59 -22.99 -11.53
C SER A 144 -0.09 -22.73 -11.63
N PHE A 145 0.58 -22.65 -10.49
CA PHE A 145 2.05 -22.56 -10.42
C PHE A 145 2.66 -23.88 -9.95
N PRO A 146 3.88 -24.21 -10.38
CA PRO A 146 4.61 -25.39 -9.87
C PRO A 146 5.12 -25.13 -8.45
N LEU A 147 5.05 -26.13 -7.59
CA LEU A 147 5.60 -26.08 -6.24
C LEU A 147 7.14 -26.08 -6.30
N VAL A 148 7.77 -25.21 -5.49
CA VAL A 148 9.23 -25.08 -5.46
C VAL A 148 9.74 -24.86 -4.03
N GLY A 149 10.92 -25.39 -3.72
CA GLY A 149 11.61 -25.16 -2.46
C GLY A 149 10.94 -25.80 -1.24
N LEU A 150 10.14 -26.85 -1.45
CA LEU A 150 9.55 -27.66 -0.39
C LEU A 150 10.65 -28.47 0.32
N LYS A 151 10.54 -28.55 1.65
CA LYS A 151 11.55 -29.23 2.47
C LYS A 151 11.11 -30.60 2.95
N LYS A 152 9.88 -30.74 3.41
CA LYS A 152 9.34 -31.99 3.93
C LYS A 152 8.69 -32.83 2.83
N LEU A 153 7.96 -32.17 1.94
CA LEU A 153 7.27 -32.80 0.81
C LEU A 153 8.02 -32.51 -0.50
N ASN A 154 9.36 -32.63 -0.47
CA ASN A 154 10.24 -32.31 -1.59
C ASN A 154 9.92 -33.06 -2.88
N PHE A 155 9.29 -34.23 -2.79
CA PHE A 155 8.83 -35.03 -3.93
C PHE A 155 7.67 -34.35 -4.70
N LEU A 156 7.04 -33.29 -4.17
CA LEU A 156 6.06 -32.48 -4.89
C LEU A 156 6.68 -31.29 -5.63
N ASN A 157 7.97 -31.03 -5.49
CA ASN A 157 8.61 -29.96 -6.23
C ASN A 157 8.50 -30.19 -7.75
N GLY A 158 8.13 -29.13 -8.47
CA GLY A 158 7.89 -29.14 -9.90
C GLY A 158 6.45 -29.51 -10.30
N LEU A 159 5.63 -30.00 -9.38
CA LEU A 159 4.24 -30.37 -9.65
C LEU A 159 3.32 -29.16 -9.44
N SER A 160 2.39 -28.98 -10.37
CA SER A 160 1.29 -28.00 -10.29
C SER A 160 0.00 -28.69 -9.83
N TRP A 161 -1.10 -27.93 -9.74
CA TRP A 161 -2.41 -28.51 -9.40
C TRP A 161 -2.85 -29.66 -10.32
N ASP A 162 -2.52 -29.54 -11.60
CA ASP A 162 -2.92 -30.54 -12.60
C ASP A 162 -2.07 -31.81 -12.54
N ASP A 163 -0.86 -31.72 -12.00
CA ASP A 163 0.08 -32.84 -11.91
C ASP A 163 -0.10 -33.66 -10.63
N ILE A 164 -0.75 -33.09 -9.60
CA ILE A 164 -0.99 -33.82 -8.34
C ILE A 164 -2.23 -34.67 -8.40
N ASP A 165 -2.15 -35.86 -7.76
CA ASP A 165 -3.27 -36.82 -7.69
C ASP A 165 -4.53 -36.19 -7.07
N SER A 166 -5.70 -36.65 -7.57
CA SER A 166 -7.01 -36.19 -7.09
C SER A 166 -7.22 -36.39 -5.58
N THR A 167 -6.52 -37.32 -4.96
CA THR A 167 -6.54 -37.52 -3.51
C THR A 167 -5.84 -36.38 -2.78
N ILE A 168 -4.69 -35.90 -3.30
CA ILE A 168 -3.96 -34.77 -2.75
C ILE A 168 -4.80 -33.48 -2.91
N GLN A 169 -5.39 -33.28 -4.09
CA GLN A 169 -6.31 -32.14 -4.32
C GLN A 169 -7.49 -32.16 -3.31
N ARG A 170 -8.02 -33.34 -3.01
CA ARG A 170 -9.12 -33.53 -2.05
C ARG A 170 -8.67 -33.25 -0.62
N ILE A 171 -7.45 -33.60 -0.24
CA ILE A 171 -6.87 -33.28 1.06
C ILE A 171 -6.81 -31.75 1.20
N ILE A 172 -6.30 -31.03 0.20
CA ILE A 172 -6.24 -29.57 0.21
C ILE A 172 -7.64 -28.96 0.33
N LYS A 173 -8.59 -29.38 -0.52
CA LYS A 173 -9.97 -28.87 -0.50
C LYS A 173 -10.69 -29.09 0.82
N LYS A 174 -10.41 -30.21 1.52
CA LYS A 174 -11.03 -30.54 2.81
C LYS A 174 -10.30 -29.94 4.01
N SER A 175 -9.13 -29.36 3.82
CA SER A 175 -8.42 -28.65 4.88
C SER A 175 -9.17 -27.38 5.28
N TYR A 176 -9.12 -27.05 6.57
CA TYR A 176 -9.82 -25.91 7.15
C TYR A 176 -8.93 -24.68 7.27
N LEU A 177 -9.54 -23.54 7.06
CA LEU A 177 -8.99 -22.23 7.44
C LEU A 177 -9.85 -21.64 8.56
N ASP A 178 -9.20 -21.06 9.56
CA ASP A 178 -9.88 -20.30 10.58
C ASP A 178 -10.20 -18.92 10.01
N ILE A 179 -11.46 -18.53 10.08
CA ILE A 179 -11.97 -17.25 9.59
C ILE A 179 -12.44 -16.44 10.78
N ILE A 180 -12.00 -15.21 10.88
CA ILE A 180 -12.52 -14.24 11.84
C ILE A 180 -13.29 -13.20 11.06
N SER A 181 -14.62 -13.24 11.15
CA SER A 181 -15.49 -12.27 10.54
C SER A 181 -15.73 -11.10 11.47
N ILE A 182 -15.68 -9.89 10.93
CA ILE A 182 -15.93 -8.66 11.66
C ILE A 182 -17.11 -7.98 11.00
N SER A 183 -18.22 -7.96 11.71
CA SER A 183 -19.42 -7.23 11.29
C SER A 183 -19.20 -5.75 11.60
N THR A 184 -18.82 -4.97 10.61
CA THR A 184 -18.62 -3.52 10.78
C THR A 184 -19.96 -2.81 10.75
N VAL A 185 -20.46 -2.47 11.93
CA VAL A 185 -21.82 -1.91 12.04
C VAL A 185 -21.86 -0.41 11.75
N LYS A 186 -20.79 0.38 11.94
CA LYS A 186 -20.97 1.85 11.91
C LYS A 186 -19.85 2.71 11.31
N HIS A 187 -18.58 2.31 11.28
CA HIS A 187 -17.51 3.21 10.82
C HIS A 187 -16.45 2.50 9.97
N GLU A 188 -16.17 3.05 8.79
CA GLU A 188 -15.07 2.60 7.91
C GLU A 188 -13.70 2.69 8.61
N ASN A 189 -13.54 3.65 9.52
CA ASN A 189 -12.32 3.82 10.33
C ASN A 189 -12.04 2.61 11.25
N THR A 190 -13.07 1.89 11.69
CA THR A 190 -12.89 0.69 12.53
C THR A 190 -12.25 -0.47 11.76
N LYS A 191 -12.55 -0.62 10.48
CA LYS A 191 -11.90 -1.59 9.59
C LYS A 191 -10.39 -1.33 9.50
N TYR A 192 -10.04 -0.06 9.46
CA TYR A 192 -8.68 0.43 9.39
C TYR A 192 -7.86 0.09 10.65
N GLU A 193 -8.35 0.51 11.81
CA GLU A 193 -7.66 0.23 13.07
C GLU A 193 -7.42 -1.27 13.28
N LEU A 194 -8.41 -2.08 12.89
CA LEU A 194 -8.29 -3.53 12.97
C LEU A 194 -7.23 -4.07 12.01
N PHE A 195 -7.23 -3.62 10.75
CA PHE A 195 -6.24 -4.02 9.77
C PHE A 195 -4.82 -3.65 10.24
N GLN A 196 -4.64 -2.45 10.77
CA GLN A 196 -3.36 -1.99 11.29
C GLN A 196 -2.89 -2.83 12.49
N ARG A 197 -3.80 -3.12 13.44
CA ARG A 197 -3.49 -3.94 14.62
C ARG A 197 -3.20 -5.40 14.29
N LEU A 198 -3.92 -5.98 13.33
CA LEU A 198 -3.74 -7.36 12.91
C LEU A 198 -2.41 -7.56 12.16
N ASN A 199 -2.03 -6.62 11.31
CA ASN A 199 -0.75 -6.69 10.59
C ASN A 199 0.48 -6.45 11.47
N THR A 200 0.35 -5.85 12.64
CA THR A 200 1.47 -5.73 13.59
C THR A 200 1.88 -7.06 14.23
N GLY A 201 1.08 -8.12 14.10
CA GLY A 201 1.28 -9.42 14.76
C GLY A 201 1.81 -10.56 13.88
N GLY A 202 1.92 -10.45 12.55
CA GLY A 202 2.20 -11.65 11.76
C GLY A 202 2.91 -11.52 10.41
N SER A 203 2.70 -10.51 9.63
CA SER A 203 3.38 -10.33 8.35
C SER A 203 4.19 -9.04 8.36
N HIS A 204 5.44 -9.12 7.88
CA HIS A 204 6.35 -7.98 7.84
C HIS A 204 6.00 -7.04 6.68
N LEU A 205 4.79 -6.46 6.68
CA LEU A 205 4.43 -5.41 5.74
C LEU A 205 5.07 -4.10 6.15
N SER A 206 5.56 -3.36 5.18
CA SER A 206 5.98 -1.98 5.40
C SER A 206 4.77 -1.10 5.74
N ALA A 207 4.99 -0.01 6.46
CA ALA A 207 3.93 0.95 6.77
C ALA A 207 3.21 1.44 5.49
N GLN A 208 3.94 1.58 4.37
CA GLN A 208 3.33 2.02 3.12
C GLN A 208 2.46 0.94 2.46
N GLU A 209 2.83 -0.33 2.54
CA GLU A 209 1.98 -1.42 2.04
C GLU A 209 0.67 -1.50 2.81
N ILE A 210 0.73 -1.36 4.14
CA ILE A 210 -0.47 -1.26 4.99
C ILE A 210 -1.34 -0.09 4.53
N ARG A 211 -0.74 1.09 4.33
CA ARG A 211 -1.44 2.31 3.89
C ARG A 211 -2.06 2.14 2.51
N ASN A 212 -1.37 1.49 1.58
CA ASN A 212 -1.93 1.19 0.26
C ASN A 212 -3.22 0.39 0.37
N CYS A 213 -3.27 -0.62 1.23
CA CYS A 213 -4.48 -1.39 1.48
C CYS A 213 -5.63 -0.54 1.99
N LEU A 214 -5.31 0.40 2.88
CA LEU A 214 -6.31 1.32 3.43
C LEU A 214 -6.90 2.22 2.38
N ILE A 215 -6.05 2.81 1.55
CA ILE A 215 -6.49 3.68 0.47
C ILE A 215 -7.43 2.91 -0.46
N ILE A 216 -7.09 1.65 -0.78
CA ILE A 216 -7.94 0.79 -1.61
C ILE A 216 -9.30 0.54 -0.96
N ILE A 217 -9.33 0.24 0.34
CA ILE A 217 -10.57 -0.03 1.09
C ILE A 217 -11.48 1.21 1.11
N VAL A 218 -10.90 2.39 1.32
CA VAL A 218 -11.66 3.64 1.43
C VAL A 218 -12.06 4.17 0.04
N ASN A 219 -11.12 4.18 -0.90
CA ASN A 219 -11.36 4.69 -2.26
C ASN A 219 -10.36 4.11 -3.26
N GLU A 220 -10.78 3.08 -3.98
CA GLU A 220 -9.94 2.41 -4.99
C GLU A 220 -9.52 3.32 -6.13
N SER A 221 -10.39 4.23 -6.60
CA SER A 221 -10.05 5.20 -7.65
C SER A 221 -8.95 6.15 -7.21
N TYR A 222 -8.98 6.58 -5.95
CA TYR A 222 -7.91 7.40 -5.36
C TYR A 222 -6.57 6.65 -5.37
N TYR A 223 -6.58 5.38 -4.96
CA TYR A 223 -5.39 4.53 -5.01
C TYR A 223 -4.83 4.39 -6.43
N THR A 224 -5.68 4.14 -7.41
CA THR A 224 -5.27 3.99 -8.81
C THR A 224 -4.54 5.24 -9.31
N LYS A 225 -5.09 6.44 -9.07
CA LYS A 225 -4.46 7.71 -9.44
C LYS A 225 -3.12 7.93 -8.75
N LEU A 226 -3.02 7.63 -7.44
CA LEU A 226 -1.76 7.70 -6.71
C LEU A 226 -0.71 6.76 -7.32
N ARG A 227 -1.10 5.54 -7.64
CA ARG A 227 -0.20 4.53 -8.23
C ARG A 227 0.26 4.93 -9.63
N GLU A 228 -0.62 5.40 -10.47
CA GLU A 228 -0.29 5.88 -11.81
C GLU A 228 0.72 7.02 -11.75
N PHE A 229 0.44 8.04 -10.94
CA PHE A 229 1.35 9.17 -10.79
C PHE A 229 2.70 8.75 -10.19
N SER A 230 2.69 8.02 -9.08
CA SER A 230 3.92 7.62 -8.38
C SER A 230 4.79 6.68 -9.23
N ASN A 231 4.19 5.91 -10.15
CA ASN A 231 4.90 5.05 -11.09
C ASN A 231 5.29 5.75 -12.39
N SER A 232 4.89 7.01 -12.59
CA SER A 232 5.28 7.77 -13.78
C SER A 232 6.81 7.86 -13.89
N LYS A 233 7.30 7.87 -15.12
CA LYS A 233 8.75 7.99 -15.38
C LYS A 233 9.31 9.25 -14.76
N LEU A 234 8.61 10.39 -14.91
CA LEU A 234 9.04 11.67 -14.34
C LEU A 234 9.25 11.58 -12.82
N PHE A 235 8.28 11.03 -12.09
CA PHE A 235 8.35 10.95 -10.63
C PHE A 235 9.48 10.03 -10.15
N LYS A 236 9.65 8.87 -10.78
CA LYS A 236 10.74 7.94 -10.46
C LYS A 236 12.12 8.51 -10.78
N ASP A 237 12.27 9.13 -11.95
CA ASP A 237 13.56 9.68 -12.40
C ASP A 237 14.02 10.83 -11.52
N ILE A 238 13.11 11.72 -11.09
CA ILE A 238 13.45 12.87 -10.26
C ILE A 238 13.79 12.47 -8.81
N LEU A 239 13.12 11.45 -8.26
CA LEU A 239 13.41 10.93 -6.93
C LEU A 239 14.71 10.13 -6.87
N TYR A 240 15.04 9.44 -7.95
CA TYR A 240 16.24 8.61 -8.07
C TYR A 240 16.50 7.72 -6.84
N LEU A 241 15.46 6.95 -6.47
CA LEU A 241 15.49 6.04 -5.32
C LEU A 241 16.14 4.69 -5.69
N SER A 242 16.67 3.99 -4.69
CA SER A 242 17.14 2.61 -4.87
C SER A 242 15.96 1.67 -5.18
N GLN A 243 16.26 0.55 -5.86
CA GLN A 243 15.26 -0.44 -6.20
C GLN A 243 14.53 -0.99 -4.96
N ASP A 244 15.23 -1.16 -3.84
CA ASP A 244 14.62 -1.63 -2.59
C ASP A 244 13.54 -0.64 -2.07
N LYS A 245 13.78 0.66 -2.18
CA LYS A 245 12.79 1.68 -1.82
C LYS A 245 11.60 1.70 -2.78
N ILE A 246 11.83 1.46 -4.06
CA ILE A 246 10.74 1.32 -5.04
C ILE A 246 9.92 0.05 -4.76
N ASN A 247 10.58 -1.07 -4.45
CA ASN A 247 9.91 -2.34 -4.14
C ASN A 247 9.05 -2.29 -2.86
N THR A 248 9.37 -1.41 -1.91
CA THR A 248 8.58 -1.17 -0.69
C THR A 248 7.59 -0.02 -0.82
N ASP A 249 7.28 0.43 -2.04
CA ASP A 249 6.35 1.52 -2.35
C ASP A 249 6.69 2.86 -1.65
N TYR A 250 7.95 3.07 -1.30
CA TYR A 250 8.39 4.29 -0.62
C TYR A 250 8.15 5.56 -1.45
N HIS A 251 8.17 5.47 -2.77
CA HIS A 251 7.82 6.57 -3.68
C HIS A 251 6.34 6.99 -3.54
N VAL A 252 5.44 6.04 -3.23
CA VAL A 252 4.02 6.33 -2.93
C VAL A 252 3.90 7.09 -1.61
N GLU A 253 4.68 6.70 -0.59
CA GLU A 253 4.73 7.44 0.68
C GLU A 253 5.18 8.89 0.48
N LEU A 254 6.18 9.13 -0.35
CA LEU A 254 6.64 10.49 -0.66
C LEU A 254 5.55 11.33 -1.33
N LEU A 255 4.81 10.74 -2.27
CA LEU A 255 3.66 11.42 -2.88
C LEU A 255 2.61 11.78 -1.84
N LEU A 256 2.25 10.85 -0.96
CA LEU A 256 1.29 11.11 0.13
C LEU A 256 1.77 12.20 1.08
N ARG A 257 3.06 12.22 1.45
CA ARG A 257 3.63 13.29 2.27
C ARG A 257 3.46 14.66 1.64
N TYR A 258 3.65 14.78 0.32
CA TYR A 258 3.40 16.02 -0.40
C TYR A 258 1.91 16.41 -0.35
N LEU A 259 1.00 15.49 -0.69
CA LEU A 259 -0.44 15.76 -0.70
C LEU A 259 -0.97 16.14 0.70
N ILE A 260 -0.51 15.46 1.74
CA ILE A 260 -0.83 15.81 3.13
C ILE A 260 -0.31 17.21 3.47
N ALA A 261 0.93 17.53 3.10
CA ALA A 261 1.50 18.84 3.37
C ALA A 261 0.78 19.96 2.61
N LYS A 262 0.15 19.68 1.47
CA LYS A 262 -0.72 20.61 0.72
C LYS A 262 -2.03 20.92 1.46
N ASN A 263 -2.47 20.04 2.36
CA ASN A 263 -3.66 20.27 3.17
C ASN A 263 -3.36 21.26 4.31
N ASN A 264 -3.91 22.47 4.22
CA ASN A 264 -3.66 23.55 5.18
C ASN A 264 -4.47 23.41 6.49
N ASN A 265 -5.37 22.42 6.61
CA ASN A 265 -6.28 22.28 7.74
C ASN A 265 -5.74 21.37 8.86
N ILE A 266 -4.44 21.07 8.85
CA ILE A 266 -3.86 20.13 9.82
C ILE A 266 -3.37 20.86 11.06
N ASN A 267 -3.91 20.51 12.23
CA ASN A 267 -3.37 20.92 13.52
C ASN A 267 -2.25 19.96 13.94
N TYR A 268 -1.02 20.29 13.62
CA TYR A 268 0.14 19.48 13.96
C TYR A 268 0.42 19.40 15.47
N ASP A 269 0.02 20.39 16.24
CA ASP A 269 0.34 20.47 17.67
C ASP A 269 -0.31 19.31 18.44
N ASP A 270 -1.54 18.94 18.09
CA ASP A 270 -2.24 17.81 18.71
C ASP A 270 -1.47 16.50 18.57
N TYR A 271 -0.84 16.28 17.40
CA TYR A 271 -0.03 15.08 17.12
C TYR A 271 1.35 15.14 17.80
N ILE A 272 1.96 16.31 17.87
CA ILE A 272 3.28 16.50 18.50
C ILE A 272 3.17 16.33 20.01
N PHE A 273 2.13 16.88 20.64
CA PHE A 273 1.86 16.73 22.08
C PHE A 273 1.54 15.29 22.46
N SER A 274 0.85 14.53 21.62
CA SER A 274 0.53 13.12 21.85
C SER A 274 1.71 12.16 21.57
N TYR A 275 2.88 12.68 21.19
CA TYR A 275 4.05 11.87 20.81
C TYR A 275 3.80 10.92 19.62
N THR A 276 2.89 11.26 18.75
CA THR A 276 2.55 10.47 17.57
C THR A 276 3.77 10.27 16.65
N LEU A 277 3.97 9.07 16.17
CA LEU A 277 5.01 8.79 15.20
C LEU A 277 4.61 9.33 13.81
N LEU A 278 5.60 9.75 13.01
CA LEU A 278 5.33 10.25 11.66
C LEU A 278 4.53 9.27 10.80
N LYS A 279 4.77 7.96 10.93
CA LYS A 279 4.02 6.93 10.19
C LYS A 279 2.54 6.95 10.54
N ASP A 280 2.21 7.02 11.85
CA ASP A 280 0.84 7.01 12.36
C ASP A 280 0.12 8.31 11.95
N PHE A 281 0.82 9.44 12.00
CA PHE A 281 0.33 10.72 11.48
C PHE A 281 0.00 10.66 9.98
N ILE A 282 0.89 10.08 9.17
CA ILE A 282 0.65 9.93 7.72
C ILE A 282 -0.56 9.03 7.48
N ASP A 283 -0.73 7.97 8.29
CA ASP A 283 -1.87 7.07 8.18
C ASP A 283 -3.18 7.82 8.43
N ASP A 284 -3.29 8.53 9.54
CA ASP A 284 -4.48 9.32 9.90
C ASP A 284 -4.78 10.39 8.84
N GLN A 285 -3.76 11.15 8.44
CA GLN A 285 -3.95 12.22 7.46
C GLN A 285 -4.27 11.69 6.06
N THR A 286 -3.81 10.50 5.70
CA THR A 286 -4.20 9.87 4.43
C THR A 286 -5.70 9.61 4.39
N ILE A 287 -6.28 9.08 5.47
CA ILE A 287 -7.73 8.83 5.56
C ILE A 287 -8.50 10.15 5.49
N ASN A 288 -8.10 11.15 6.29
CA ASN A 288 -8.73 12.47 6.29
C ASN A 288 -8.72 13.09 4.89
N LEU A 289 -7.60 12.98 4.17
CA LEU A 289 -7.44 13.52 2.82
C LEU A 289 -8.36 12.85 1.80
N ILE A 290 -8.52 11.53 1.88
CA ILE A 290 -9.40 10.77 0.96
C ILE A 290 -10.88 11.08 1.23
N GLN A 291 -11.23 11.36 2.50
CA GLN A 291 -12.60 11.67 2.91
C GLN A 291 -12.96 13.14 2.70
N ASP A 292 -11.97 14.02 2.53
CA ASP A 292 -12.20 15.44 2.27
C ASP A 292 -12.71 15.67 0.85
N LYS A 293 -14.01 15.96 0.74
CA LYS A 293 -14.66 16.24 -0.55
C LYS A 293 -14.16 17.53 -1.23
N ASN A 294 -13.52 18.40 -0.48
CA ASN A 294 -12.99 19.66 -1.00
C ASN A 294 -11.58 19.49 -1.59
N PHE A 295 -10.88 18.42 -1.21
CA PHE A 295 -9.54 18.14 -1.72
C PHE A 295 -9.61 17.60 -3.16
N GLN A 296 -9.04 18.34 -4.10
CA GLN A 296 -9.08 18.04 -5.52
C GLN A 296 -7.79 17.34 -5.96
N LEU A 297 -7.74 16.02 -5.77
CA LEU A 297 -6.55 15.20 -6.06
C LEU A 297 -5.98 15.47 -7.46
N ASP A 298 -6.83 15.48 -8.49
CA ASP A 298 -6.36 15.63 -9.87
C ASP A 298 -5.63 16.95 -10.09
N LYS A 299 -6.16 18.05 -9.54
CA LYS A 299 -5.50 19.37 -9.63
C LYS A 299 -4.17 19.39 -8.89
N GLU A 300 -4.09 18.77 -7.72
CA GLU A 300 -2.83 18.71 -6.96
C GLU A 300 -1.79 17.84 -7.67
N LEU A 301 -2.19 16.78 -8.35
CA LEU A 301 -1.30 15.95 -9.16
C LEU A 301 -0.82 16.70 -10.42
N GLU A 302 -1.70 17.45 -11.10
CA GLU A 302 -1.33 18.29 -12.25
C GLU A 302 -0.33 19.38 -11.84
N LEU A 303 -0.59 20.06 -10.72
CA LEU A 303 0.30 21.09 -10.16
C LEU A 303 1.67 20.50 -9.80
N LEU A 304 1.67 19.33 -9.17
CA LEU A 304 2.88 18.62 -8.84
C LEU A 304 3.65 18.23 -10.11
N GLU A 305 2.98 17.70 -11.10
CA GLU A 305 3.61 17.32 -12.38
C GLU A 305 4.30 18.51 -13.05
N TYR A 306 3.63 19.66 -13.11
CA TYR A 306 4.20 20.89 -13.64
C TYR A 306 5.44 21.33 -12.83
N THR A 307 5.36 21.31 -11.50
CA THR A 307 6.47 21.63 -10.61
C THR A 307 7.68 20.70 -10.82
N LEU A 308 7.42 19.40 -10.92
CA LEU A 308 8.47 18.41 -11.16
C LEU A 308 9.11 18.55 -12.54
N LYS A 309 8.35 18.92 -13.58
CA LYS A 309 8.89 19.20 -14.92
C LYS A 309 9.88 20.38 -14.87
N LEU A 310 9.55 21.44 -14.17
CA LEU A 310 10.46 22.57 -13.99
C LEU A 310 11.73 22.18 -13.21
N LEU A 311 11.58 21.48 -12.09
CA LEU A 311 12.72 20.95 -11.32
C LEU A 311 13.61 20.03 -12.13
N MET A 312 13.01 19.13 -12.92
CA MET A 312 13.74 18.20 -13.80
C MET A 312 14.55 18.94 -14.85
N LYS A 313 14.02 20.02 -15.41
CA LYS A 313 14.75 20.88 -16.36
C LYS A 313 15.98 21.55 -15.73
N VAL A 314 15.86 22.00 -14.49
CA VAL A 314 16.91 22.78 -13.81
C VAL A 314 17.99 21.89 -13.21
N PHE A 315 17.61 20.77 -12.58
CA PHE A 315 18.52 19.97 -11.76
C PHE A 315 18.53 18.47 -12.14
N GLY A 316 17.61 18.02 -13.00
CA GLY A 316 17.46 16.61 -13.33
C GLY A 316 17.18 15.76 -12.08
N SER A 317 17.75 14.57 -12.02
CA SER A 317 17.65 13.65 -10.88
C SER A 317 18.40 14.13 -9.61
N ASN A 318 18.98 15.33 -9.63
CA ASN A 318 19.65 15.92 -8.47
C ASN A 318 18.75 16.89 -7.68
N SER A 319 17.51 17.11 -8.11
CA SER A 319 16.57 18.06 -7.54
C SER A 319 16.40 17.94 -6.02
N PHE A 320 16.39 16.71 -5.51
CA PHE A 320 16.20 16.44 -4.08
C PHE A 320 17.45 15.83 -3.41
N LYS A 321 18.64 16.17 -3.89
CA LYS A 321 19.90 15.76 -3.27
C LYS A 321 20.53 16.94 -2.56
N LYS A 322 21.09 16.71 -1.36
CA LYS A 322 21.76 17.77 -0.60
C LYS A 322 22.92 18.37 -1.42
N ASN A 323 22.88 19.67 -1.64
CA ASN A 323 23.83 20.37 -2.51
C ASN A 323 23.94 19.71 -3.91
N GLN A 324 22.85 19.15 -4.41
CA GLN A 324 22.75 18.49 -5.72
C GLN A 324 23.73 17.31 -5.90
N ARG A 325 24.15 16.71 -4.82
CA ARG A 325 25.09 15.56 -4.80
C ARG A 325 24.64 14.47 -3.85
N GLY A 326 25.08 13.24 -4.10
CA GLY A 326 24.83 12.10 -3.20
C GLY A 326 23.45 11.47 -3.40
N PHE A 327 22.83 11.03 -2.30
CA PHE A 327 21.56 10.32 -2.28
C PHE A 327 20.37 11.26 -2.07
N PHE A 328 19.17 10.74 -2.32
CA PHE A 328 17.91 11.41 -2.04
C PHE A 328 17.86 11.92 -0.59
N SER A 329 17.46 13.17 -0.42
CA SER A 329 17.33 13.85 0.87
C SER A 329 15.86 14.18 1.16
N HIS A 330 15.29 13.56 2.20
CA HIS A 330 13.95 13.89 2.69
C HIS A 330 13.80 15.38 3.02
N SER A 331 14.83 15.94 3.69
CA SER A 331 14.80 17.35 4.09
C SER A 331 14.81 18.29 2.88
N ALA A 332 15.49 17.92 1.80
CA ALA A 332 15.45 18.71 0.56
C ALA A 332 14.07 18.57 -0.12
N TYR A 333 13.51 17.37 -0.17
CA TYR A 333 12.19 17.12 -0.73
C TYR A 333 11.10 17.93 -0.01
N GLU A 334 11.04 17.83 1.32
CA GLU A 334 10.05 18.50 2.15
C GLU A 334 10.24 20.05 2.16
N ALA A 335 11.49 20.53 2.09
CA ALA A 335 11.79 21.97 2.09
C ALA A 335 11.58 22.66 0.74
N ILE A 336 11.54 21.90 -0.37
CA ILE A 336 11.44 22.51 -1.71
C ILE A 336 10.01 22.41 -2.23
N LEU A 337 9.37 21.25 -2.08
CA LEU A 337 8.29 20.89 -2.99
C LEU A 337 6.99 21.67 -2.76
N VAL A 338 6.54 21.76 -1.49
CA VAL A 338 5.22 22.34 -1.19
C VAL A 338 5.16 23.82 -1.52
N GLY A 339 6.09 24.59 -0.99
CA GLY A 339 6.13 26.04 -1.20
C GLY A 339 6.41 26.41 -2.66
N LEU A 340 7.28 25.65 -3.34
CA LEU A 340 7.50 25.85 -4.77
C LEU A 340 6.24 25.59 -5.59
N ALA A 341 5.52 24.49 -5.30
CA ALA A 341 4.27 24.18 -6.00
C ALA A 341 3.18 25.23 -5.77
N GLU A 342 3.09 25.79 -4.57
CA GLU A 342 2.13 26.86 -4.24
C GLU A 342 2.42 28.18 -4.96
N ASN A 343 3.69 28.42 -5.33
CA ASN A 343 4.15 29.68 -5.94
C ASN A 343 4.80 29.46 -7.31
N ILE A 344 4.48 28.37 -7.99
CA ILE A 344 5.20 27.91 -9.19
C ILE A 344 5.19 28.93 -10.33
N GLU A 345 4.13 29.74 -10.44
CA GLU A 345 3.99 30.76 -11.48
C GLU A 345 5.04 31.88 -11.35
N SER A 346 5.58 32.11 -10.16
CA SER A 346 6.63 33.12 -9.89
C SER A 346 8.03 32.62 -10.30
N TYR A 347 8.17 31.32 -10.63
CA TYR A 347 9.47 30.71 -10.88
C TYR A 347 9.69 30.32 -12.33
N ASN A 348 10.89 30.59 -12.81
CA ASN A 348 11.46 30.10 -14.07
C ASN A 348 12.80 29.38 -13.81
N GLU A 349 13.40 28.80 -14.85
CA GLU A 349 14.64 28.03 -14.70
C GLU A 349 15.77 28.80 -14.03
N ARG A 350 15.90 30.10 -14.30
CA ARG A 350 17.00 30.93 -13.80
C ARG A 350 16.82 31.27 -12.32
N ASN A 351 15.69 31.88 -11.93
CA ASN A 351 15.48 32.31 -10.56
C ASN A 351 15.29 31.11 -9.61
N LEU A 352 14.67 30.02 -10.09
CA LEU A 352 14.56 28.76 -9.31
C LEU A 352 15.92 28.18 -8.98
N LYS A 353 16.86 28.16 -9.95
CA LYS A 353 18.23 27.66 -9.72
C LYS A 353 18.93 28.45 -8.62
N GLU A 354 18.85 29.76 -8.65
CA GLU A 354 19.45 30.61 -7.64
C GLU A 354 18.80 30.41 -6.26
N LYS A 355 17.46 30.31 -6.23
CA LYS A 355 16.69 30.12 -4.98
C LYS A 355 17.04 28.82 -4.29
N ILE A 356 17.01 27.67 -5.01
CA ILE A 356 17.31 26.37 -4.45
C ILE A 356 18.76 26.24 -4.00
N ASN A 357 19.73 26.83 -4.70
CA ASN A 357 21.13 26.80 -4.29
C ASN A 357 21.38 27.49 -2.93
N LYS A 358 20.54 28.46 -2.57
CA LYS A 358 20.65 29.20 -1.29
C LYS A 358 20.01 28.44 -0.12
N ILE A 359 19.09 27.52 -0.35
CA ILE A 359 18.36 26.75 0.71
C ILE A 359 19.33 26.15 1.73
N TYR A 360 20.39 25.49 1.26
CA TYR A 360 21.31 24.73 2.10
C TYR A 360 22.16 25.60 3.05
N ASN A 361 22.23 26.90 2.79
CA ASN A 361 22.88 27.90 3.64
C ASN A 361 21.91 28.70 4.50
N ASP A 362 20.59 28.45 4.35
CA ASP A 362 19.58 29.12 5.14
C ASP A 362 19.57 28.58 6.58
N ARG A 363 19.55 29.49 7.56
CA ARG A 363 19.59 29.13 8.99
C ARG A 363 18.33 28.35 9.42
N THR A 364 17.16 28.73 8.91
CA THR A 364 15.89 28.08 9.25
C THR A 364 15.85 26.66 8.69
N PHE A 365 16.30 26.46 7.46
CA PHE A 365 16.46 25.12 6.88
C PHE A 365 17.42 24.24 7.69
N ILE A 366 18.60 24.80 8.05
CA ILE A 366 19.61 24.07 8.84
C ILE A 366 19.03 23.65 10.19
N GLU A 367 18.35 24.57 10.87
CA GLU A 367 17.70 24.27 12.15
C GLU A 367 16.56 23.25 12.02
N ALA A 368 15.71 23.37 11.01
CA ALA A 368 14.60 22.43 10.77
C ALA A 368 15.09 21.02 10.41
N SER A 369 16.21 20.90 9.68
CA SER A 369 16.76 19.64 9.20
C SER A 369 17.73 18.94 10.17
N LYS A 370 17.97 19.49 11.37
CA LYS A 370 18.92 18.94 12.36
C LYS A 370 18.64 17.47 12.71
N HIS A 371 19.72 16.70 12.83
CA HIS A 371 19.65 15.36 13.41
C HIS A 371 19.19 15.39 14.88
N GLY A 372 18.42 14.36 15.29
CA GLY A 372 17.90 14.24 16.65
C GLY A 372 16.52 14.85 16.87
N ARG A 373 15.95 15.58 15.90
CA ARG A 373 14.55 16.00 15.95
C ARG A 373 13.62 14.81 15.69
N LYS A 374 12.45 14.82 16.34
CA LYS A 374 11.37 13.86 16.02
C LYS A 374 10.97 14.04 14.56
N ALA A 375 10.69 12.93 13.89
CA ALA A 375 10.42 12.93 12.46
C ALA A 375 9.21 13.79 12.06
N LEU A 376 8.15 13.80 12.89
CA LEU A 376 6.96 14.63 12.64
C LEU A 376 7.25 16.13 12.83
N ASP A 377 7.96 16.54 13.89
CA ASP A 377 8.37 17.94 14.11
C ASP A 377 9.24 18.44 12.96
N ARG A 378 10.17 17.60 12.48
CA ARG A 378 10.98 17.94 11.31
C ARG A 378 10.12 18.10 10.05
N TYR A 379 9.20 17.19 9.79
CA TYR A 379 8.28 17.26 8.66
C TYR A 379 7.47 18.54 8.65
N GLN A 380 6.85 18.91 9.77
CA GLN A 380 6.11 20.16 9.92
C GLN A 380 6.98 21.39 9.64
N ARG A 381 8.15 21.47 10.28
CA ARG A 381 9.04 22.64 10.16
C ARG A 381 9.57 22.81 8.75
N LEU A 382 9.90 21.73 8.06
CA LEU A 382 10.41 21.81 6.69
C LEU A 382 9.31 22.21 5.70
N ASN A 383 8.08 21.77 5.88
CA ASN A 383 6.97 22.21 5.05
C ASN A 383 6.59 23.69 5.32
N ASN A 384 6.61 24.13 6.57
CA ASN A 384 6.42 25.56 6.90
C ASN A 384 7.53 26.42 6.30
N PHE A 385 8.79 26.00 6.49
CA PHE A 385 9.93 26.65 5.84
C PHE A 385 9.74 26.71 4.32
N SER A 386 9.32 25.64 3.68
CA SER A 386 9.09 25.62 2.24
C SER A 386 8.12 26.71 1.79
N ARG A 387 6.98 26.85 2.47
CA ARG A 387 5.99 27.89 2.15
C ARG A 387 6.53 29.30 2.32
N GLU A 388 7.16 29.57 3.47
CA GLU A 388 7.74 30.88 3.76
C GLU A 388 8.87 31.24 2.79
N TYR A 389 9.74 30.25 2.48
CA TYR A 389 10.90 30.45 1.64
C TYR A 389 10.56 30.73 0.17
N PHE A 390 9.57 30.04 -0.37
CA PHE A 390 9.14 30.20 -1.76
C PHE A 390 8.02 31.23 -1.93
N ASN A 391 7.46 31.77 -0.85
CA ASN A 391 6.51 32.89 -0.95
C ASN A 391 7.27 34.17 -1.35
N GLU A 392 7.05 34.63 -2.58
CA GLU A 392 7.51 35.92 -3.07
C GLU A 392 6.38 36.95 -2.88
N SER A 393 6.21 37.42 -1.65
CA SER A 393 5.37 38.61 -1.35
C SER A 393 6.07 39.89 -1.70
#